data_ec455b8034933114d38581a49273ea37
#
_entry.id   ec455b8034933114d38581a49273ea37
#
_cell.length_a   1.000
_cell.length_b   1.000
_cell.length_c   1.000
_cell.angle_alpha   90.00
_cell.angle_beta   90.00
_cell.angle_gamma   90.00
#
_symmetry.space_group_name_H-M   'P 1'
#
loop_
_entity.id
_entity.type
_entity.pdbx_description
1 polymer ?
#
loop_
_entity_poly.entity_id
_entity_poly.type
_entity_poly.pdbx_seq_one_letter_code
_entity_poly.pdbx_strand_id
1 'polypeptide(L)'
;MNERPRIVFLIPILSRRRVKDWHLACAYFKQTLSSIFNSTGGNYCVVVAGHEPPDFQLPQDPRFKFLSLDHPLPSQETGYWFAAIKDMLIKVGAAWNYAKSTWNPQYVMKVDADDLVSSRLVDWLNAAKEAAGYRIKHGWVWNSGSRRIIKCSESFDLVCGTCLIIRSDLADSKGPFLNSMDGIKLDQAGKRIEATDNRSLVPGAGLGSLLLNDNHGRAEAQFRYLGHQLAIVPFRAAVYRVRNPQSVSQRGYHIHSFRWLLGSIRRTRFITKSLRREFMLG
;
A
#
# COMPACT_ATOMS: atom_id res chain seq x y z
N MET A 1 23.47 -0.79 19.92
CA MET A 1 22.18 -1.49 19.75
C MET A 1 21.35 -0.60 18.84
N ASN A 2 21.00 -1.08 17.67
CA ASN A 2 20.11 -0.30 16.79
C ASN A 2 18.74 -0.24 17.46
N GLU A 3 18.24 0.96 17.74
CA GLU A 3 16.90 1.14 18.24
C GLU A 3 15.92 0.48 17.27
N ARG A 4 14.89 -0.19 17.82
CA ARG A 4 13.81 -0.81 17.09
C ARG A 4 13.13 0.25 16.20
N PRO A 5 13.02 0.07 14.87
CA PRO A 5 12.35 1.05 14.03
C PRO A 5 10.90 1.27 14.45
N ARG A 6 10.46 2.53 14.44
CA ARG A 6 9.06 2.86 14.74
C ARG A 6 8.11 2.29 13.69
N ILE A 7 8.52 2.35 12.41
CA ILE A 7 7.71 1.85 11.31
C ILE A 7 8.58 1.24 10.21
N VAL A 8 8.06 0.20 9.56
CA VAL A 8 8.59 -0.28 8.27
C VAL A 8 7.56 -0.05 7.17
N PHE A 9 8.02 0.46 6.04
CA PHE A 9 7.24 0.57 4.82
C PHE A 9 7.53 -0.64 3.92
N LEU A 10 6.47 -1.35 3.52
CA LEU A 10 6.56 -2.50 2.62
C LEU A 10 6.01 -2.12 1.25
N ILE A 11 6.82 -2.23 0.22
CA ILE A 11 6.47 -1.77 -1.13
C ILE A 11 6.57 -2.94 -2.11
N PRO A 12 5.46 -3.55 -2.50
CA PRO A 12 5.44 -4.54 -3.58
C PRO A 12 5.52 -3.83 -4.93
N ILE A 13 6.50 -4.15 -5.76
CA ILE A 13 6.58 -3.63 -7.13
C ILE A 13 6.13 -4.68 -8.14
N LEU A 14 5.43 -4.24 -9.19
CA LEU A 14 5.04 -5.12 -10.28
C LEU A 14 6.27 -5.63 -11.03
N SER A 15 6.19 -6.86 -11.57
CA SER A 15 7.22 -7.36 -12.49
C SER A 15 7.17 -6.59 -13.81
N ARG A 16 8.36 -6.37 -14.42
CA ARG A 16 8.51 -5.80 -15.75
C ARG A 16 7.63 -6.49 -16.80
N ARG A 17 7.42 -7.81 -16.66
CA ARG A 17 6.57 -8.61 -17.55
C ARG A 17 5.07 -8.30 -17.43
N ARG A 18 4.67 -7.58 -16.37
CA ARG A 18 3.26 -7.27 -16.06
C ARG A 18 2.87 -5.82 -16.34
N VAL A 19 3.82 -4.95 -16.60
CA VAL A 19 3.57 -3.53 -16.88
C VAL A 19 3.70 -3.25 -18.37
N LYS A 20 2.91 -2.29 -18.86
CA LYS A 20 2.97 -1.85 -20.26
C LYS A 20 4.16 -0.94 -20.53
N ASP A 21 4.52 -0.13 -19.54
CA ASP A 21 5.61 0.83 -19.59
C ASP A 21 6.41 0.74 -18.28
N TRP A 22 7.52 0.04 -18.36
CA TRP A 22 8.41 -0.17 -17.22
C TRP A 22 9.12 1.10 -16.77
N HIS A 23 9.50 1.97 -17.71
CA HIS A 23 10.17 3.23 -17.38
C HIS A 23 9.23 4.14 -16.59
N LEU A 24 7.96 4.23 -16.99
CA LEU A 24 6.95 4.99 -16.25
C LEU A 24 6.70 4.38 -14.87
N ALA A 25 6.61 3.04 -14.76
CA ALA A 25 6.46 2.37 -13.47
C ALA A 25 7.65 2.66 -12.54
N CYS A 26 8.87 2.60 -13.07
CA CYS A 26 10.09 2.95 -12.35
C CYS A 26 10.12 4.42 -11.93
N ALA A 27 9.67 5.34 -12.79
CA ALA A 27 9.60 6.76 -12.46
C ALA A 27 8.63 7.04 -11.30
N TYR A 28 7.46 6.40 -11.30
CA TYR A 28 6.50 6.51 -10.20
C TYR A 28 7.04 5.90 -8.93
N PHE A 29 7.63 4.72 -9.00
CA PHE A 29 8.25 4.07 -7.85
C PHE A 29 9.41 4.89 -7.27
N LYS A 30 10.25 5.49 -8.11
CA LYS A 30 11.30 6.42 -7.66
C LYS A 30 10.73 7.58 -6.86
N GLN A 31 9.60 8.14 -7.31
CA GLN A 31 8.93 9.23 -6.61
C GLN A 31 8.32 8.75 -5.28
N THR A 32 7.75 7.54 -5.23
CA THR A 32 7.28 6.91 -3.98
C THR A 32 8.42 6.79 -2.97
N LEU A 33 9.56 6.21 -3.37
CA LEU A 33 10.75 6.12 -2.53
C LEU A 33 11.23 7.50 -2.06
N SER A 34 11.31 8.46 -2.99
CA SER A 34 11.71 9.83 -2.65
C SER A 34 10.79 10.47 -1.61
N SER A 35 9.48 10.22 -1.68
CA SER A 35 8.53 10.74 -0.69
C SER A 35 8.74 10.15 0.70
N ILE A 36 9.06 8.85 0.79
CA ILE A 36 9.35 8.18 2.06
C ILE A 36 10.70 8.64 2.63
N PHE A 37 11.75 8.69 1.80
CA PHE A 37 13.08 9.14 2.23
C PHE A 37 13.16 10.65 2.53
N ASN A 38 12.15 11.42 2.11
CA ASN A 38 11.97 12.82 2.52
C ASN A 38 11.39 12.97 3.94
N SER A 39 11.13 11.86 4.64
CA SER A 39 10.62 11.87 6.02
C SER A 39 11.55 12.63 6.94
N THR A 40 10.98 13.52 7.75
CA THR A 40 11.71 14.31 8.73
C THR A 40 12.12 13.48 9.95
N GLY A 41 11.36 12.43 10.29
CA GLY A 41 11.72 11.45 11.32
C GLY A 41 12.65 10.36 10.80
N GLY A 42 13.69 10.03 11.57
CA GLY A 42 14.72 9.05 11.18
C GLY A 42 14.39 7.58 11.49
N ASN A 43 13.39 7.32 12.32
CA ASN A 43 13.15 5.99 12.91
C ASN A 43 12.22 5.13 12.05
N TYR A 44 12.63 4.83 10.83
CA TYR A 44 11.89 3.97 9.90
C TYR A 44 12.83 3.11 9.05
N CYS A 45 12.25 2.05 8.45
CA CYS A 45 12.91 1.23 7.44
C CYS A 45 11.98 1.04 6.23
N VAL A 46 12.58 0.59 5.11
CA VAL A 46 11.87 0.35 3.85
C VAL A 46 12.30 -0.99 3.29
N VAL A 47 11.32 -1.86 3.02
CA VAL A 47 11.55 -3.11 2.27
C VAL A 47 10.76 -3.05 0.98
N VAL A 48 11.45 -3.21 -0.11
CA VAL A 48 10.86 -3.35 -1.44
C VAL A 48 10.96 -4.80 -1.88
N ALA A 49 9.88 -5.36 -2.38
CA ALA A 49 9.89 -6.72 -2.93
C ALA A 49 9.40 -6.72 -4.38
N GLY A 50 10.16 -7.36 -5.25
CA GLY A 50 9.89 -7.46 -6.68
C GLY A 50 10.61 -8.63 -7.31
N HIS A 51 10.32 -8.93 -8.57
CA HIS A 51 11.07 -9.93 -9.33
C HIS A 51 12.40 -9.35 -9.81
N GLU A 52 12.35 -8.15 -10.36
CA GLU A 52 13.50 -7.45 -10.92
C GLU A 52 13.69 -6.10 -10.21
N PRO A 53 14.92 -5.61 -10.04
CA PRO A 53 15.17 -4.26 -9.58
C PRO A 53 14.70 -3.22 -10.62
N PRO A 54 14.35 -2.00 -10.20
CA PRO A 54 13.99 -0.93 -11.12
C PRO A 54 15.19 -0.42 -11.90
N ASP A 55 14.95 0.26 -13.04
CA ASP A 55 15.96 0.82 -13.92
C ASP A 55 16.62 2.11 -13.39
N PHE A 56 16.74 2.25 -12.07
CA PHE A 56 17.44 3.36 -11.42
C PHE A 56 18.23 2.86 -10.21
N GLN A 57 19.24 3.63 -9.81
CA GLN A 57 20.06 3.28 -8.65
C GLN A 57 19.22 3.33 -7.37
N LEU A 58 19.14 2.18 -6.70
CA LEU A 58 18.45 2.06 -5.41
C LEU A 58 19.23 2.75 -4.29
N PRO A 59 18.55 3.22 -3.23
CA PRO A 59 19.20 3.85 -2.09
C PRO A 59 20.28 2.97 -1.47
N GLN A 60 21.46 3.55 -1.22
CA GLN A 60 22.55 2.94 -0.44
C GLN A 60 22.40 3.38 1.03
N ASP A 61 21.31 2.96 1.66
CA ASP A 61 20.93 3.35 3.02
C ASP A 61 20.69 2.08 3.86
N PRO A 62 21.25 1.95 5.07
CA PRO A 62 21.06 0.76 5.91
C PRO A 62 19.61 0.50 6.30
N ARG A 63 18.73 1.50 6.18
CA ARG A 63 17.28 1.38 6.40
C ARG A 63 16.54 0.81 5.19
N PHE A 64 17.22 0.61 4.06
CA PHE A 64 16.62 0.15 2.80
C PHE A 64 17.02 -1.28 2.47
N LYS A 65 16.05 -2.07 2.03
CA LYS A 65 16.30 -3.40 1.46
C LYS A 65 15.44 -3.64 0.24
N PHE A 66 16.07 -4.08 -0.84
CA PHE A 66 15.38 -4.67 -1.98
C PHE A 66 15.47 -6.21 -1.90
N LEU A 67 14.33 -6.89 -2.02
CA LEU A 67 14.22 -8.33 -2.11
C LEU A 67 13.86 -8.73 -3.53
N SER A 68 14.77 -9.38 -4.22
CA SER A 68 14.48 -10.06 -5.48
C SER A 68 13.83 -11.40 -5.17
N LEU A 69 12.64 -11.63 -5.69
CA LEU A 69 11.86 -12.83 -5.44
C LEU A 69 11.77 -13.67 -6.72
N ASP A 70 12.27 -14.89 -6.64
CA ASP A 70 12.17 -15.88 -7.71
C ASP A 70 10.94 -16.78 -7.46
N HIS A 71 9.75 -16.27 -7.81
CA HIS A 71 8.53 -17.06 -7.81
C HIS A 71 7.81 -16.92 -9.16
N PRO A 72 7.08 -17.94 -9.61
CA PRO A 72 6.31 -17.85 -10.85
C PRO A 72 5.30 -16.71 -10.78
N LEU A 73 5.22 -15.92 -11.84
CA LEU A 73 4.13 -14.95 -11.96
C LEU A 73 2.80 -15.71 -11.99
N PRO A 74 1.82 -15.31 -11.18
CA PRO A 74 0.52 -15.98 -11.15
C PRO A 74 -0.11 -16.04 -12.53
N SER A 75 -0.72 -17.20 -12.88
CA SER A 75 -1.42 -17.40 -14.15
C SER A 75 -2.51 -16.36 -14.33
N GLN A 76 -2.73 -15.93 -15.57
CA GLN A 76 -3.83 -15.02 -15.93
C GLN A 76 -5.17 -15.74 -16.13
N GLU A 77 -5.20 -17.07 -16.08
CA GLU A 77 -6.40 -17.88 -16.26
C GLU A 77 -7.51 -17.53 -15.26
N THR A 78 -7.12 -17.11 -14.04
CA THR A 78 -8.05 -16.63 -12.99
C THR A 78 -8.41 -15.16 -13.12
N GLY A 79 -7.99 -14.50 -14.20
CA GLY A 79 -8.16 -13.06 -14.42
C GLY A 79 -7.00 -12.22 -13.90
N TYR A 80 -6.69 -11.15 -14.65
CA TYR A 80 -5.54 -10.28 -14.41
C TYR A 80 -5.50 -9.69 -13.00
N TRP A 81 -6.66 -9.30 -12.46
CA TRP A 81 -6.78 -8.66 -11.16
C TRP A 81 -6.41 -9.62 -10.01
N PHE A 82 -6.90 -10.87 -10.05
CA PHE A 82 -6.55 -11.89 -9.05
C PHE A 82 -5.08 -12.27 -9.09
N ALA A 83 -4.54 -12.44 -10.30
CA ALA A 83 -3.13 -12.72 -10.49
C ALA A 83 -2.25 -11.62 -9.90
N ALA A 84 -2.63 -10.35 -10.09
CA ALA A 84 -1.88 -9.23 -9.55
C ALA A 84 -1.99 -9.12 -8.02
N ILE A 85 -3.17 -9.39 -7.43
CA ILE A 85 -3.32 -9.44 -5.97
C ILE A 85 -2.48 -10.56 -5.39
N LYS A 86 -2.52 -11.78 -5.96
CA LYS A 86 -1.72 -12.90 -5.47
C LYS A 86 -0.23 -12.58 -5.50
N ASP A 87 0.26 -11.99 -6.59
CA ASP A 87 1.65 -11.54 -6.72
C ASP A 87 2.01 -10.50 -5.63
N MET A 88 1.13 -9.51 -5.42
CA MET A 88 1.29 -8.51 -4.36
C MET A 88 1.36 -9.16 -2.97
N LEU A 89 0.47 -10.11 -2.66
CA LEU A 89 0.43 -10.80 -1.37
C LEU A 89 1.74 -11.53 -1.08
N ILE A 90 2.30 -12.23 -2.07
CA ILE A 90 3.59 -12.93 -1.95
C ILE A 90 4.70 -11.91 -1.61
N LYS A 91 4.75 -10.80 -2.33
CA LYS A 91 5.77 -9.76 -2.14
C LYS A 91 5.66 -9.09 -0.78
N VAL A 92 4.46 -8.73 -0.36
CA VAL A 92 4.23 -8.12 0.96
C VAL A 92 4.58 -9.09 2.07
N GLY A 93 4.22 -10.38 1.95
CA GLY A 93 4.57 -11.41 2.92
C GLY A 93 6.08 -11.63 3.05
N ALA A 94 6.80 -11.71 1.92
CA ALA A 94 8.26 -11.82 1.91
C ALA A 94 8.92 -10.58 2.54
N ALA A 95 8.46 -9.39 2.18
CA ALA A 95 8.96 -8.14 2.74
C ALA A 95 8.70 -8.04 4.26
N TRP A 96 7.52 -8.46 4.72
CA TRP A 96 7.19 -8.49 6.14
C TRP A 96 8.05 -9.49 6.92
N ASN A 97 8.22 -10.71 6.42
CA ASN A 97 9.06 -11.72 7.05
C ASN A 97 10.50 -11.24 7.22
N TYR A 98 11.06 -10.60 6.17
CA TYR A 98 12.38 -9.98 6.26
C TYR A 98 12.44 -8.87 7.31
N ALA A 99 11.52 -7.92 7.27
CA ALA A 99 11.50 -6.79 8.20
C ALA A 99 11.34 -7.24 9.66
N LYS A 100 10.47 -8.21 9.90
CA LYS A 100 10.22 -8.79 11.22
C LYS A 100 11.46 -9.46 11.80
N SER A 101 12.15 -10.29 10.99
CA SER A 101 13.33 -11.01 11.44
C SER A 101 14.57 -10.11 11.60
N THR A 102 14.71 -9.08 10.77
CA THR A 102 15.90 -8.24 10.72
C THR A 102 15.82 -7.05 11.68
N TRP A 103 14.69 -6.36 11.71
CA TRP A 103 14.54 -5.09 12.43
C TRP A 103 13.47 -5.12 13.53
N ASN A 104 12.55 -6.08 13.49
CA ASN A 104 11.42 -6.18 14.42
C ASN A 104 10.73 -4.83 14.67
N PRO A 105 10.22 -4.13 13.64
CA PRO A 105 9.67 -2.80 13.75
C PRO A 105 8.45 -2.76 14.67
N GLN A 106 8.09 -1.58 15.22
CA GLN A 106 6.91 -1.45 16.07
C GLN A 106 5.61 -1.43 15.27
N TYR A 107 5.64 -0.80 14.09
CA TYR A 107 4.52 -0.72 13.15
C TYR A 107 4.95 -1.12 11.74
N VAL A 108 3.98 -1.52 10.94
CA VAL A 108 4.15 -1.84 9.53
C VAL A 108 3.09 -1.15 8.70
N MET A 109 3.47 -0.66 7.53
CA MET A 109 2.59 -0.04 6.55
C MET A 109 2.90 -0.58 5.15
N LYS A 110 1.90 -1.13 4.47
CA LYS A 110 1.99 -1.39 3.04
C LYS A 110 1.82 -0.07 2.27
N VAL A 111 2.69 0.16 1.30
CA VAL A 111 2.63 1.32 0.41
C VAL A 111 2.59 0.84 -1.03
N ASP A 112 1.62 1.27 -1.80
CA ASP A 112 1.55 0.98 -3.23
C ASP A 112 2.67 1.75 -3.96
N ALA A 113 3.31 1.10 -4.93
CA ALA A 113 4.55 1.60 -5.56
C ALA A 113 4.39 2.88 -6.41
N ASP A 114 3.18 3.40 -6.52
CA ASP A 114 2.84 4.63 -7.22
C ASP A 114 2.21 5.71 -6.32
N ASP A 115 2.02 5.42 -5.03
CA ASP A 115 1.50 6.38 -4.06
C ASP A 115 2.62 7.16 -3.36
N LEU A 116 2.26 8.28 -2.72
CA LEU A 116 3.22 9.12 -2.02
C LEU A 116 2.85 9.26 -0.54
N VAL A 117 3.87 9.28 0.31
CA VAL A 117 3.72 9.39 1.76
C VAL A 117 4.19 10.78 2.23
N SER A 118 3.46 11.37 3.18
CA SER A 118 3.83 12.65 3.79
C SER A 118 5.14 12.55 4.56
N SER A 119 6.04 13.51 4.35
CA SER A 119 7.29 13.62 5.11
C SER A 119 7.09 13.73 6.62
N ARG A 120 5.91 14.15 7.07
CA ARG A 120 5.56 14.31 8.48
C ARG A 120 5.09 13.02 9.16
N LEU A 121 4.83 11.95 8.39
CA LEU A 121 4.16 10.77 8.93
C LEU A 121 4.99 10.07 10.02
N VAL A 122 6.29 9.92 9.80
CA VAL A 122 7.18 9.24 10.75
C VAL A 122 7.33 10.05 12.04
N ASP A 123 7.55 11.36 11.95
CA ASP A 123 7.64 12.24 13.12
C ASP A 123 6.37 12.23 13.95
N TRP A 124 5.24 12.34 13.27
CA TRP A 124 3.95 12.26 13.95
C TRP A 124 3.78 10.91 14.65
N LEU A 125 4.13 9.80 13.98
CA LEU A 125 3.99 8.46 14.54
C LEU A 125 4.92 8.27 15.75
N ASN A 126 6.12 8.86 15.75
CA ASN A 126 7.04 8.84 16.88
C ASN A 126 6.42 9.50 18.13
N ALA A 127 5.67 10.58 17.95
CA ALA A 127 5.01 11.30 19.03
C ALA A 127 3.60 10.78 19.36
N ALA A 128 2.99 9.97 18.51
CA ALA A 128 1.63 9.47 18.70
C ALA A 128 1.55 8.48 19.86
N LYS A 129 0.43 8.52 20.59
CA LYS A 129 0.10 7.49 21.59
C LYS A 129 0.07 6.12 20.92
N GLU A 130 0.55 5.12 21.62
CA GLU A 130 0.50 3.76 21.13
C GLU A 130 -0.93 3.29 20.90
N ALA A 131 -1.18 2.68 19.73
CA ALA A 131 -2.46 2.14 19.34
C ALA A 131 -2.27 0.79 18.61
N ALA A 132 -3.32 0.02 18.48
CA ALA A 132 -3.31 -1.23 17.70
C ALA A 132 -3.00 -0.99 16.22
N GLY A 133 -3.28 0.19 15.75
CA GLY A 133 -2.96 0.67 14.42
C GLY A 133 -3.59 2.03 14.15
N TYR A 134 -3.27 2.61 12.99
CA TYR A 134 -3.78 3.90 12.57
C TYR A 134 -4.30 3.82 11.14
N ARG A 135 -5.34 4.60 10.86
CA ARG A 135 -5.97 4.68 9.56
C ARG A 135 -5.88 6.09 8.99
N ILE A 136 -5.49 6.21 7.72
CA ILE A 136 -5.45 7.48 6.99
C ILE A 136 -6.82 7.65 6.32
N LYS A 137 -7.75 8.33 6.98
CA LYS A 137 -9.08 8.69 6.43
C LYS A 137 -9.04 9.93 5.52
N HIS A 138 -8.01 10.74 5.70
CA HIS A 138 -7.80 11.98 4.96
C HIS A 138 -6.56 11.86 4.09
N GLY A 139 -6.69 12.06 2.80
CA GLY A 139 -5.59 11.99 1.85
C GLY A 139 -5.78 12.97 0.69
N TRP A 140 -4.95 12.80 -0.31
CA TRP A 140 -5.00 13.54 -1.55
C TRP A 140 -5.17 12.58 -2.72
N VAL A 141 -5.86 13.02 -3.76
CA VAL A 141 -5.94 12.31 -5.04
C VAL A 141 -5.29 13.17 -6.11
N TRP A 142 -4.31 12.63 -6.80
CA TRP A 142 -3.51 13.38 -7.76
C TRP A 142 -3.36 12.64 -9.09
N ASN A 143 -3.56 13.38 -10.17
CA ASN A 143 -3.20 12.94 -11.51
C ASN A 143 -1.80 13.47 -11.83
N SER A 144 -0.84 12.58 -12.10
CA SER A 144 0.55 12.94 -12.40
C SER A 144 0.65 14.02 -13.47
N GLY A 145 1.52 15.00 -13.23
CA GLY A 145 1.69 16.14 -14.11
C GLY A 145 0.65 17.26 -13.94
N SER A 146 -0.45 17.01 -13.21
CA SER A 146 -1.43 18.05 -12.92
C SER A 146 -0.89 19.06 -11.92
N ARG A 147 -1.16 20.35 -12.16
CA ARG A 147 -0.91 21.43 -11.18
C ARG A 147 -1.97 21.47 -10.07
N ARG A 148 -2.98 20.60 -10.13
CA ARG A 148 -4.10 20.52 -9.19
C ARG A 148 -4.13 19.17 -8.51
N ILE A 149 -4.60 19.16 -7.27
CA ILE A 149 -4.76 17.99 -6.42
C ILE A 149 -6.12 18.06 -5.72
N ILE A 150 -6.75 16.92 -5.47
CA ILE A 150 -8.10 16.83 -4.91
C ILE A 150 -8.01 16.38 -3.47
N LYS A 151 -8.66 17.08 -2.55
CA LYS A 151 -8.85 16.63 -1.18
C LYS A 151 -9.79 15.43 -1.14
N CYS A 152 -9.34 14.33 -0.56
CA CYS A 152 -10.18 13.20 -0.18
C CYS A 152 -10.30 13.18 1.36
N SER A 153 -11.50 13.34 1.87
CA SER A 153 -11.78 13.38 3.30
C SER A 153 -12.78 12.29 3.66
N GLU A 154 -12.62 11.66 4.82
CA GLU A 154 -13.47 10.62 5.41
C GLU A 154 -13.54 9.28 4.66
N SER A 155 -13.01 9.19 3.44
CA SER A 155 -13.12 7.99 2.58
C SER A 155 -11.83 7.65 1.83
N PHE A 156 -10.70 8.22 2.22
CA PHE A 156 -9.43 7.96 1.55
C PHE A 156 -9.03 6.48 1.68
N ASP A 157 -9.26 5.90 2.84
CA ASP A 157 -9.05 4.50 3.16
C ASP A 157 -9.96 3.51 2.41
N LEU A 158 -10.99 3.99 1.73
CA LEU A 158 -11.82 3.15 0.85
C LEU A 158 -11.31 3.11 -0.60
N VAL A 159 -10.47 4.05 -1.00
CA VAL A 159 -10.02 4.19 -2.39
C VAL A 159 -8.51 3.97 -2.57
N CYS A 160 -7.72 4.01 -1.51
CA CYS A 160 -6.27 3.92 -1.54
C CYS A 160 -5.75 2.83 -0.61
N GLY A 161 -4.93 1.92 -1.12
CA GLY A 161 -4.31 0.85 -0.35
C GLY A 161 -3.21 1.34 0.62
N THR A 162 -2.65 2.53 0.36
CA THR A 162 -1.65 3.20 1.20
C THR A 162 -2.33 3.99 2.32
N CYS A 163 -3.02 3.30 3.22
CA CYS A 163 -3.86 3.95 4.22
C CYS A 163 -3.87 3.32 5.61
N LEU A 164 -3.20 2.19 5.80
CA LEU A 164 -3.27 1.42 7.05
C LEU A 164 -1.88 1.22 7.64
N ILE A 165 -1.73 1.58 8.92
CA ILE A 165 -0.56 1.35 9.75
C ILE A 165 -0.97 0.36 10.83
N ILE A 166 -0.29 -0.78 10.93
CA ILE A 166 -0.64 -1.87 11.83
C ILE A 166 0.47 -2.06 12.85
N ARG A 167 0.14 -2.23 14.13
CA ARG A 167 1.11 -2.65 15.13
C ARG A 167 1.60 -4.07 14.81
N SER A 168 2.89 -4.28 14.89
CA SER A 168 3.56 -5.47 14.34
C SER A 168 3.09 -6.81 14.94
N ASP A 169 2.72 -6.82 16.22
CA ASP A 169 2.17 -8.00 16.90
C ASP A 169 0.81 -8.44 16.33
N LEU A 170 0.08 -7.51 15.70
CA LEU A 170 -1.22 -7.77 15.08
C LEU A 170 -1.12 -8.05 13.58
N ALA A 171 0.01 -7.75 12.94
CA ALA A 171 0.17 -7.88 11.50
C ALA A 171 -0.05 -9.32 11.01
N ASP A 172 0.32 -10.31 11.81
CA ASP A 172 0.15 -11.74 11.52
C ASP A 172 -1.19 -12.31 12.06
N SER A 173 -2.04 -11.47 12.64
CA SER A 173 -3.31 -11.93 13.23
C SER A 173 -4.32 -12.35 12.16
N LYS A 174 -5.12 -13.35 12.51
CA LYS A 174 -6.19 -13.90 11.66
C LYS A 174 -7.53 -13.30 12.07
N GLY A 175 -8.22 -12.67 11.13
CA GLY A 175 -9.59 -12.21 11.34
C GLY A 175 -10.61 -13.08 10.60
N PRO A 176 -11.92 -12.96 10.91
CA PRO A 176 -12.97 -13.80 10.35
C PRO A 176 -13.17 -13.60 8.85
N PHE A 177 -12.75 -12.46 8.30
CA PHE A 177 -12.95 -12.09 6.90
C PHE A 177 -11.75 -12.46 6.01
N LEU A 178 -10.65 -12.92 6.58
CA LEU A 178 -9.43 -13.24 5.87
C LEU A 178 -9.58 -14.46 4.94
N ASN A 179 -10.52 -15.33 5.26
CA ASN A 179 -10.87 -16.45 4.40
C ASN A 179 -11.63 -16.02 3.13
N SER A 180 -12.07 -14.78 3.02
CA SER A 180 -12.86 -14.31 1.87
C SER A 180 -12.05 -13.96 0.63
N MET A 181 -10.73 -13.83 0.75
CA MET A 181 -9.82 -13.60 -0.39
C MET A 181 -9.13 -14.89 -0.85
N ASP A 182 -9.06 -15.90 0.02
CA ASP A 182 -8.55 -17.22 -0.31
C ASP A 182 -9.64 -18.00 -1.07
N GLY A 183 -9.61 -17.94 -2.40
CA GLY A 183 -10.39 -18.83 -3.23
C GLY A 183 -11.81 -18.39 -3.57
N ILE A 184 -12.12 -17.10 -3.55
CA ILE A 184 -13.38 -16.64 -4.17
C ILE A 184 -13.27 -16.84 -5.69
N LYS A 185 -14.00 -17.80 -6.21
CA LYS A 185 -14.31 -17.87 -7.64
C LYS A 185 -15.42 -16.85 -7.92
N LEU A 186 -15.17 -15.95 -8.84
CA LEU A 186 -16.19 -15.07 -9.40
C LEU A 186 -16.58 -15.60 -10.78
N ASP A 187 -17.86 -15.51 -11.14
CA ASP A 187 -18.30 -15.72 -12.49
C ASP A 187 -17.88 -14.56 -13.42
N GLN A 188 -18.17 -14.68 -14.69
CA GLN A 188 -17.84 -13.64 -15.69
C GLN A 188 -18.49 -12.27 -15.40
N ALA A 189 -19.53 -12.24 -14.56
CA ALA A 189 -20.22 -11.04 -14.12
C ALA A 189 -19.66 -10.49 -12.79
N GLY A 190 -18.62 -11.14 -12.20
CA GLY A 190 -18.04 -10.75 -10.93
C GLY A 190 -18.85 -11.22 -9.71
N LYS A 191 -19.79 -12.15 -9.87
CA LYS A 191 -20.57 -12.71 -8.78
C LYS A 191 -19.84 -13.91 -8.17
N ARG A 192 -19.84 -13.99 -6.84
CA ARG A 192 -19.22 -15.08 -6.07
C ARG A 192 -19.86 -16.43 -6.40
N ILE A 193 -19.06 -17.42 -6.86
CA ILE A 193 -19.51 -18.77 -7.15
C ILE A 193 -19.14 -19.72 -5.99
N GLU A 194 -17.89 -19.72 -5.53
CA GLU A 194 -17.42 -20.60 -4.46
C GLU A 194 -16.22 -19.99 -3.73
N ALA A 195 -16.04 -20.40 -2.47
CA ALA A 195 -14.80 -20.19 -1.72
C ALA A 195 -14.01 -21.51 -1.71
N THR A 196 -12.90 -21.58 -2.44
CA THR A 196 -11.97 -22.71 -2.34
C THR A 196 -10.85 -22.35 -1.38
N ASP A 197 -10.48 -23.27 -0.48
CA ASP A 197 -9.36 -23.10 0.42
C ASP A 197 -8.05 -23.30 -0.33
N ASN A 198 -7.48 -22.21 -0.85
CA ASN A 198 -6.21 -22.21 -1.58
C ASN A 198 -4.98 -21.93 -0.70
N ARG A 199 -5.10 -22.08 0.63
CA ARG A 199 -3.99 -21.90 1.58
C ARG A 199 -2.77 -22.77 1.29
N SER A 200 -2.95 -23.85 0.53
CA SER A 200 -1.89 -24.80 0.19
C SER A 200 -1.05 -24.42 -1.04
N LEU A 201 -1.37 -23.37 -1.78
CA LEU A 201 -0.80 -23.12 -3.11
C LEU A 201 0.47 -22.25 -3.13
N VAL A 202 0.95 -21.78 -2.00
CA VAL A 202 2.21 -21.02 -1.93
C VAL A 202 3.10 -21.61 -0.85
N PRO A 203 4.02 -22.53 -1.20
CA PRO A 203 4.99 -23.07 -0.25
C PRO A 203 5.85 -21.94 0.34
N GLY A 204 5.88 -21.83 1.65
CA GLY A 204 6.77 -20.92 2.38
C GLY A 204 6.27 -19.49 2.62
N ALA A 205 5.18 -19.10 2.04
CA ALA A 205 4.53 -17.85 2.40
C ALA A 205 3.35 -18.19 3.30
N GLY A 206 3.46 -17.97 4.58
CA GLY A 206 2.32 -17.99 5.52
C GLY A 206 1.33 -16.88 5.23
N LEU A 207 0.86 -16.81 3.99
CA LEU A 207 0.14 -15.69 3.38
C LEU A 207 -1.37 -15.72 3.63
N GLY A 208 -1.86 -16.83 4.10
CA GLY A 208 -3.27 -16.89 4.48
C GLY A 208 -3.47 -16.08 5.73
N SER A 209 -4.02 -14.92 5.62
CA SER A 209 -4.65 -14.21 6.73
C SER A 209 -3.86 -13.15 7.50
N LEU A 210 -2.99 -12.42 6.86
CA LEU A 210 -2.39 -11.25 7.49
C LEU A 210 -3.34 -10.06 7.40
N LEU A 211 -3.60 -9.36 8.51
CA LEU A 211 -4.30 -8.07 8.48
C LEU A 211 -3.68 -7.09 7.47
N LEU A 212 -2.36 -7.21 7.30
CA LEU A 212 -1.57 -6.44 6.36
C LEU A 212 -1.99 -6.68 4.89
N ASN A 213 -2.52 -7.84 4.57
CA ASN A 213 -2.88 -8.29 3.23
C ASN A 213 -4.37 -8.24 2.92
N ASP A 214 -5.20 -7.88 3.91
CA ASP A 214 -6.64 -7.81 3.70
C ASP A 214 -7.04 -6.53 2.95
N ASN A 215 -8.28 -6.54 2.48
CA ASN A 215 -8.89 -5.36 1.88
C ASN A 215 -8.95 -4.22 2.91
N HIS A 216 -8.25 -3.12 2.61
CA HIS A 216 -8.18 -1.95 3.46
C HIS A 216 -9.55 -1.38 3.86
N GLY A 217 -10.58 -1.55 3.01
CA GLY A 217 -11.96 -1.15 3.34
C GLY A 217 -12.60 -1.96 4.47
N ARG A 218 -12.04 -3.13 4.83
CA ARG A 218 -12.50 -3.97 5.94
C ARG A 218 -11.67 -3.84 7.22
N ALA A 219 -10.58 -3.09 7.18
CA ALA A 219 -9.62 -3.02 8.28
C ALA A 219 -10.28 -2.69 9.63
N GLU A 220 -11.24 -1.76 9.67
CA GLU A 220 -11.95 -1.42 10.89
C GLU A 220 -12.74 -2.60 11.48
N ALA A 221 -13.43 -3.38 10.62
CA ALA A 221 -14.18 -4.54 11.05
C ALA A 221 -13.26 -5.66 11.58
N GLN A 222 -12.11 -5.85 10.93
CA GLN A 222 -11.09 -6.81 11.35
C GLN A 222 -10.52 -6.47 12.73
N PHE A 223 -10.12 -5.22 12.93
CA PHE A 223 -9.58 -4.78 14.22
C PHE A 223 -10.61 -4.87 15.33
N ARG A 224 -11.87 -4.49 15.07
CA ARG A 224 -12.96 -4.62 16.03
C ARG A 224 -13.21 -6.08 16.43
N TYR A 225 -13.16 -7.00 15.47
CA TYR A 225 -13.27 -8.44 15.76
C TYR A 225 -12.15 -8.95 16.66
N LEU A 226 -10.94 -8.42 16.52
CA LEU A 226 -9.79 -8.74 17.38
C LEU A 226 -9.83 -7.98 18.74
N GLY A 227 -10.89 -7.27 19.04
CA GLY A 227 -11.02 -6.50 20.29
C GLY A 227 -10.25 -5.17 20.27
N HIS A 228 -9.86 -4.67 19.09
CA HIS A 228 -9.08 -3.46 18.94
C HIS A 228 -9.81 -2.37 18.17
N GLN A 229 -9.36 -1.13 18.32
CA GLN A 229 -9.80 0.01 17.53
C GLN A 229 -8.61 0.65 16.82
N LEU A 230 -8.85 1.09 15.58
CA LEU A 230 -7.88 1.88 14.82
C LEU A 230 -8.00 3.35 15.19
N ALA A 231 -6.89 3.97 15.52
CA ALA A 231 -6.80 5.42 15.63
C ALA A 231 -6.78 6.07 14.23
N ILE A 232 -7.04 7.37 14.16
CA ILE A 232 -7.05 8.12 12.90
C ILE A 232 -5.80 9.00 12.85
N VAL A 233 -5.09 8.97 11.70
CA VAL A 233 -4.04 9.95 11.41
C VAL A 233 -4.71 11.32 11.20
N PRO A 234 -4.37 12.36 11.99
CA PRO A 234 -5.16 13.59 12.04
C PRO A 234 -4.90 14.57 10.88
N PHE A 235 -4.15 14.15 9.88
CA PHE A 235 -3.82 14.96 8.70
C PHE A 235 -3.81 14.11 7.43
N ARG A 236 -3.65 14.74 6.27
CA ARG A 236 -3.55 14.05 4.98
C ARG A 236 -2.16 13.48 4.81
N ALA A 237 -2.00 12.21 5.15
CA ALA A 237 -0.70 11.56 5.23
C ALA A 237 -0.28 10.82 3.96
N ALA A 238 -1.14 10.71 2.97
CA ALA A 238 -0.82 10.05 1.70
C ALA A 238 -1.48 10.73 0.49
N VAL A 239 -0.88 10.49 -0.68
CA VAL A 239 -1.40 10.90 -2.00
C VAL A 239 -1.65 9.64 -2.82
N TYR A 240 -2.89 9.43 -3.24
CA TYR A 240 -3.28 8.40 -4.20
C TYR A 240 -3.08 8.92 -5.62
N ARG A 241 -2.23 8.24 -6.39
CA ARG A 241 -2.00 8.56 -7.80
C ARG A 241 -3.08 7.92 -8.65
N VAL A 242 -3.83 8.74 -9.38
CA VAL A 242 -4.86 8.28 -10.31
C VAL A 242 -4.42 8.42 -11.77
N ARG A 243 -5.14 7.76 -12.67
CA ARG A 243 -4.84 7.68 -14.11
C ARG A 243 -3.44 7.14 -14.39
N ASN A 244 -3.01 6.23 -13.55
CA ASN A 244 -1.78 5.46 -13.79
C ASN A 244 -2.12 4.27 -14.70
N PRO A 245 -1.66 4.23 -15.97
CA PRO A 245 -1.97 3.13 -16.89
C PRO A 245 -1.36 1.79 -16.45
N GLN A 246 -0.45 1.80 -15.46
CA GLN A 246 0.17 0.61 -14.89
C GLN A 246 -0.60 0.08 -13.68
N SER A 247 -1.49 0.88 -13.08
CA SER A 247 -2.25 0.49 -11.89
C SER A 247 -3.25 -0.62 -12.20
N VAL A 248 -3.22 -1.66 -11.37
CA VAL A 248 -4.13 -2.81 -11.47
C VAL A 248 -5.55 -2.41 -11.09
N SER A 249 -5.71 -1.58 -10.07
CA SER A 249 -7.00 -1.16 -9.53
C SER A 249 -7.77 -0.23 -10.46
N GLN A 250 -7.09 0.52 -11.32
CA GLN A 250 -7.72 1.53 -12.17
C GLN A 250 -8.31 0.97 -13.47
N ARG A 251 -8.02 -0.27 -13.82
CA ARG A 251 -8.58 -0.92 -15.02
C ARG A 251 -10.08 -1.25 -14.90
N GLY A 252 -10.63 -1.22 -13.68
CA GLY A 252 -12.05 -1.54 -13.42
C GLY A 252 -12.89 -0.38 -12.87
N TYR A 253 -12.28 0.73 -12.50
CA TYR A 253 -13.00 1.87 -11.92
C TYR A 253 -13.12 3.02 -12.92
N HIS A 254 -14.22 3.04 -13.66
CA HIS A 254 -14.68 4.27 -14.31
C HIS A 254 -15.22 5.22 -13.24
N ILE A 255 -14.37 6.16 -12.78
CA ILE A 255 -14.81 7.28 -11.93
C ILE A 255 -15.59 8.28 -12.82
N HIS A 256 -16.75 7.88 -13.27
CA HIS A 256 -17.61 8.68 -14.16
C HIS A 256 -18.99 8.90 -13.56
N SER A 257 -19.08 9.32 -12.27
CA SER A 257 -20.33 9.92 -11.85
C SER A 257 -20.21 11.45 -11.96
N PHE A 258 -21.14 12.07 -12.66
CA PHE A 258 -21.29 13.54 -12.77
C PHE A 258 -21.34 14.19 -11.38
N ARG A 259 -21.91 13.52 -10.38
CA ARG A 259 -21.90 13.94 -8.97
C ARG A 259 -20.48 14.00 -8.37
N TRP A 260 -19.62 13.07 -8.70
CA TRP A 260 -18.22 13.09 -8.28
C TRP A 260 -17.47 14.27 -8.90
N LEU A 261 -17.72 14.55 -10.20
CA LEU A 261 -17.11 15.67 -10.92
C LEU A 261 -17.49 17.02 -10.30
N LEU A 262 -18.78 17.26 -10.03
CA LEU A 262 -19.24 18.50 -9.38
C LEU A 262 -18.71 18.64 -7.95
N GLY A 263 -18.69 17.56 -7.17
CA GLY A 263 -18.10 17.55 -5.83
C GLY A 263 -16.57 17.72 -5.85
N SER A 264 -15.89 17.35 -6.94
CA SER A 264 -14.45 17.48 -7.07
C SER A 264 -13.98 18.92 -7.25
N ILE A 265 -14.77 19.78 -7.87
CA ILE A 265 -14.43 21.21 -8.10
C ILE A 265 -14.20 21.92 -6.76
N ARG A 266 -15.09 21.76 -5.79
CA ARG A 266 -14.96 22.35 -4.44
C ARG A 266 -13.79 21.80 -3.64
N ARG A 267 -13.36 20.58 -3.92
CA ARG A 267 -12.26 19.88 -3.23
C ARG A 267 -10.92 20.03 -3.92
N THR A 268 -10.91 20.54 -5.15
CA THR A 268 -9.68 20.76 -5.93
C THR A 268 -8.90 21.94 -5.36
N ARG A 269 -7.58 21.79 -5.29
CA ARG A 269 -6.64 22.83 -4.84
C ARG A 269 -5.45 22.87 -5.81
N PHE A 270 -4.82 24.04 -5.93
CA PHE A 270 -3.51 24.12 -6.56
C PHE A 270 -2.45 23.51 -5.67
N ILE A 271 -1.48 22.83 -6.29
CA ILE A 271 -0.34 22.27 -5.58
C ILE A 271 0.57 23.44 -5.16
N THR A 272 0.64 23.67 -3.85
CA THR A 272 1.51 24.69 -3.27
C THR A 272 2.97 24.20 -3.19
N LYS A 273 3.92 25.13 -2.98
CA LYS A 273 5.33 24.79 -2.72
C LYS A 273 5.47 23.86 -1.50
N SER A 274 4.65 24.07 -0.46
CA SER A 274 4.64 23.21 0.73
C SER A 274 4.22 21.78 0.40
N LEU A 275 3.11 21.59 -0.33
CA LEU A 275 2.66 20.24 -0.76
C LEU A 275 3.70 19.55 -1.66
N ARG A 276 4.36 20.30 -2.56
CA ARG A 276 5.44 19.74 -3.38
C ARG A 276 6.58 19.19 -2.54
N ARG A 277 7.00 19.93 -1.52
CA ARG A 277 8.06 19.48 -0.61
C ARG A 277 7.61 18.31 0.24
N GLU A 278 6.40 18.38 0.82
CA GLU A 278 5.88 17.35 1.72
C GLU A 278 5.76 15.98 1.05
N PHE A 279 5.29 15.94 -0.20
CA PHE A 279 5.03 14.70 -0.92
C PHE A 279 5.96 14.45 -2.11
N MET A 280 6.98 15.26 -2.32
CA MET A 280 7.88 15.19 -3.48
C MET A 280 7.11 15.21 -4.82
N LEU A 281 6.05 16.03 -4.93
CA LEU A 281 5.26 16.20 -6.14
C LEU A 281 6.10 16.92 -7.21
N GLY A 282 6.33 16.23 -8.33
CA GLY A 282 7.06 16.76 -9.49
C GLY A 282 6.22 17.72 -10.36
#